data_a8f0aea71caa907241f6397bfe936bca
#
_entry.id   a8f0aea71caa907241f6397bfe936bca
#
_cell.length_a   1.000
_cell.length_b   1.000
_cell.length_c   1.000
_cell.angle_alpha   90.00
_cell.angle_beta   90.00
_cell.angle_gamma   90.00
#
_symmetry.space_group_name_H-M   'P 1'
#
loop_
_entity.id
_entity.type
_entity.pdbx_description
1 polymer ?
#
loop_
_entity_poly.entity_id
_entity_poly.type
_entity_poly.pdbx_seq_one_letter_code
_entity_poly.pdbx_strand_id
1 'polypeptide(L)'
;MTSKQPPRDHAPTEKALPVRSLRTGHRLTELGLGTAQFGNLFTETTDDESCRAVRTAAEEGIRYLDTAPHYGLGLSERRLGEALRATPRQGVVISSKVGRLLVDSPDTADRLDDDGFVVPATMRRVWDFSRDGILRSVEESLARLGTDRLDIAYLHDPDDHWGPASSSGITALTELRDQGVVGAIGAGMNQAAMLTEFVRRTDVDVVMVAGRFTLLDQSALDDLLPAARARGVGVVAAAVYNSGLLSTTAVDGSAYYDYGAAPRSVVDRAARIAAVCERHGVELPAAAIHYPLRHPAVTSVVTGMRTAEHVRSNVARYRAVIPEALWEELHFTGLVPDPARTS
;
A
#
# COMPACT_ATOMS: atom_id res chain seq x y z
N MET A 1 32.96 -23.03 -26.48
CA MET A 1 31.87 -23.59 -25.65
C MET A 1 32.06 -23.06 -24.24
N THR A 2 31.43 -21.94 -23.92
CA THR A 2 31.47 -21.31 -22.60
C THR A 2 30.20 -21.71 -21.85
N SER A 3 30.34 -22.54 -20.83
CA SER A 3 29.25 -22.99 -19.98
C SER A 3 28.77 -21.81 -19.12
N LYS A 4 27.55 -21.35 -19.36
CA LYS A 4 26.84 -20.44 -18.42
C LYS A 4 26.53 -21.23 -17.15
N GLN A 5 27.18 -20.86 -16.04
CA GLN A 5 26.78 -21.31 -14.71
C GLN A 5 25.37 -20.76 -14.42
N PRO A 6 24.45 -21.59 -13.85
CA PRO A 6 23.17 -21.09 -13.39
C PRO A 6 23.35 -20.09 -12.23
N PRO A 7 22.43 -19.14 -12.05
CA PRO A 7 22.49 -18.18 -10.95
C PRO A 7 22.49 -18.94 -9.62
N ARG A 8 23.41 -18.60 -8.73
CA ARG A 8 23.47 -19.13 -7.37
C ARG A 8 22.24 -18.65 -6.60
N ASP A 9 21.37 -19.57 -6.23
CA ASP A 9 20.36 -19.31 -5.19
C ASP A 9 21.09 -18.92 -3.91
N HIS A 10 21.00 -17.65 -3.55
CA HIS A 10 21.48 -17.20 -2.25
C HIS A 10 20.52 -17.75 -1.19
N ALA A 11 21.08 -18.49 -0.22
CA ALA A 11 20.35 -18.94 0.96
C ALA A 11 19.60 -17.75 1.59
N PRO A 12 18.35 -17.94 2.05
CA PRO A 12 17.59 -16.86 2.68
C PRO A 12 18.39 -16.33 3.87
N THR A 13 18.65 -15.02 3.89
CA THR A 13 19.21 -14.36 5.06
C THR A 13 18.19 -14.50 6.21
N GLU A 14 18.66 -14.68 7.43
CA GLU A 14 17.85 -14.88 8.66
C GLU A 14 16.74 -13.82 8.86
N LYS A 15 16.80 -12.69 8.16
CA LYS A 15 15.87 -11.56 8.20
C LYS A 15 14.86 -11.49 7.04
N ALA A 16 14.94 -12.38 6.04
CA ALA A 16 14.04 -12.32 4.89
C ALA A 16 12.57 -12.50 5.32
N LEU A 17 11.70 -11.57 4.91
CA LEU A 17 10.26 -11.72 5.14
C LEU A 17 9.65 -12.70 4.12
N PRO A 18 8.59 -13.43 4.50
CA PRO A 18 7.78 -14.22 3.59
C PRO A 18 7.29 -13.39 2.39
N VAL A 19 7.18 -14.05 1.24
CA VAL A 19 6.75 -13.41 0.00
C VAL A 19 5.57 -14.15 -0.61
N ARG A 20 4.67 -13.39 -1.26
CA ARG A 20 3.60 -13.93 -2.10
C ARG A 20 3.79 -13.42 -3.53
N SER A 21 3.49 -14.29 -4.50
CA SER A 21 3.70 -13.98 -5.92
C SER A 21 2.43 -13.46 -6.59
N LEU A 22 2.58 -12.44 -7.42
CA LEU A 22 1.55 -12.05 -8.39
C LEU A 22 1.59 -13.00 -9.61
N ARG A 23 0.51 -13.05 -10.39
CA ARG A 23 0.45 -13.83 -11.64
C ARG A 23 1.51 -13.43 -12.67
N THR A 24 2.02 -12.21 -12.58
CA THR A 24 3.12 -11.67 -13.41
C THR A 24 4.52 -12.14 -12.97
N GLY A 25 4.62 -12.90 -11.88
CA GLY A 25 5.88 -13.35 -11.32
C GLY A 25 6.54 -12.41 -10.32
N HIS A 26 6.03 -11.18 -10.14
CA HIS A 26 6.52 -10.28 -9.10
C HIS A 26 6.26 -10.86 -7.71
N ARG A 27 7.27 -10.77 -6.84
CA ARG A 27 7.25 -11.33 -5.48
C ARG A 27 7.21 -10.18 -4.47
N LEU A 28 6.09 -9.99 -3.79
CA LEU A 28 5.91 -8.98 -2.76
C LEU A 28 6.17 -9.59 -1.39
N THR A 29 6.93 -8.89 -0.54
CA THR A 29 6.99 -9.25 0.88
C THR A 29 5.60 -9.06 1.51
N GLU A 30 5.20 -9.95 2.41
CA GLU A 30 3.87 -9.86 3.07
C GLU A 30 3.68 -8.55 3.84
N LEU A 31 4.77 -7.92 4.30
CA LEU A 31 4.77 -6.55 4.82
C LEU A 31 5.51 -5.63 3.84
N GLY A 32 4.85 -4.56 3.41
CA GLY A 32 5.37 -3.51 2.55
C GLY A 32 5.48 -2.16 3.26
N LEU A 33 6.42 -1.33 2.80
CA LEU A 33 6.62 0.04 3.25
C LEU A 33 5.79 1.01 2.41
N GLY A 34 4.79 1.66 2.99
CA GLY A 34 4.07 2.80 2.42
C GLY A 34 4.79 4.11 2.73
N THR A 35 4.98 4.94 1.72
CA THR A 35 5.81 6.16 1.81
C THR A 35 5.01 7.47 1.80
N ALA A 36 3.70 7.47 2.08
CA ALA A 36 2.91 8.71 2.14
C ALA A 36 3.51 9.72 3.13
N GLN A 37 4.08 9.24 4.24
CA GLN A 37 4.76 10.08 5.23
C GLN A 37 6.02 10.75 4.69
N PHE A 38 6.66 10.19 3.66
CA PHE A 38 7.81 10.84 3.00
C PHE A 38 7.38 12.08 2.21
N GLY A 39 6.08 12.22 1.90
CA GLY A 39 5.48 13.43 1.36
C GLY A 39 5.10 14.46 2.42
N ASN A 40 5.55 14.32 3.68
CA ASN A 40 5.17 15.17 4.81
C ASN A 40 3.69 15.05 5.20
N LEU A 41 3.08 13.86 5.11
CA LEU A 41 1.69 13.66 5.52
C LEU A 41 1.50 14.01 7.01
N PHE A 42 0.66 15.00 7.29
CA PHE A 42 0.33 15.63 8.59
C PHE A 42 1.49 16.29 9.34
N THR A 43 2.71 15.83 9.17
CA THR A 43 3.92 16.39 9.82
C THR A 43 5.11 16.24 8.87
N GLU A 44 6.08 17.13 9.03
CA GLU A 44 7.31 17.07 8.24
C GLU A 44 8.11 15.79 8.52
N THR A 45 8.77 15.31 7.49
CA THR A 45 9.77 14.24 7.49
C THR A 45 11.02 14.79 6.82
N THR A 46 12.18 14.56 7.36
CA THR A 46 13.43 14.99 6.72
C THR A 46 13.88 13.97 5.66
N ASP A 47 14.72 14.42 4.72
CA ASP A 47 15.31 13.54 3.71
C ASP A 47 16.13 12.43 4.36
N ASP A 48 16.85 12.75 5.44
CA ASP A 48 17.67 11.82 6.19
C ASP A 48 16.83 10.76 6.94
N GLU A 49 15.67 11.14 7.49
CA GLU A 49 14.73 10.18 8.10
C GLU A 49 14.16 9.22 7.07
N SER A 50 13.74 9.71 5.89
CA SER A 50 13.23 8.87 4.81
C SER A 50 14.31 7.92 4.26
N CYS A 51 15.54 8.39 4.07
CA CYS A 51 16.67 7.54 3.67
C CYS A 51 16.98 6.46 4.72
N ARG A 52 16.98 6.82 6.01
CA ARG A 52 17.17 5.82 7.08
C ARG A 52 16.04 4.82 7.13
N ALA A 53 14.78 5.24 6.94
CA ALA A 53 13.64 4.33 6.92
C ALA A 53 13.76 3.30 5.78
N VAL A 54 14.08 3.73 4.55
CA VAL A 54 14.26 2.80 3.41
C VAL A 54 15.42 1.84 3.64
N ARG A 55 16.55 2.32 4.13
CA ARG A 55 17.70 1.45 4.45
C ARG A 55 17.33 0.41 5.51
N THR A 56 16.67 0.84 6.61
CA THR A 56 16.22 -0.06 7.66
C THR A 56 15.20 -1.06 7.13
N ALA A 57 14.29 -0.66 6.25
CA ALA A 57 13.34 -1.57 5.60
C ALA A 57 14.09 -2.67 4.82
N ALA A 58 15.11 -2.30 4.06
CA ALA A 58 15.94 -3.25 3.34
C ALA A 58 16.71 -4.20 4.29
N GLU A 59 17.28 -3.68 5.38
CA GLU A 59 17.97 -4.46 6.43
C GLU A 59 17.04 -5.43 7.16
N GLU A 60 15.79 -5.05 7.39
CA GLU A 60 14.77 -5.87 8.04
C GLU A 60 14.02 -6.82 7.09
N GLY A 61 14.38 -6.82 5.80
CA GLY A 61 13.88 -7.78 4.81
C GLY A 61 12.64 -7.33 4.04
N ILE A 62 12.14 -6.09 4.21
CA ILE A 62 11.07 -5.53 3.38
C ILE A 62 11.62 -5.32 1.97
N ARG A 63 10.86 -5.79 0.97
CA ARG A 63 11.21 -5.68 -0.46
C ARG A 63 10.10 -5.07 -1.31
N TYR A 64 8.97 -4.73 -0.71
CA TYR A 64 7.88 -4.02 -1.39
C TYR A 64 7.74 -2.61 -0.83
N LEU A 65 7.85 -1.61 -1.72
CA LEU A 65 7.79 -0.18 -1.40
C LEU A 65 6.71 0.47 -2.26
N ASP A 66 5.79 1.20 -1.63
CA ASP A 66 4.68 1.88 -2.31
C ASP A 66 4.76 3.39 -2.15
N THR A 67 4.59 4.12 -3.24
CA THR A 67 4.57 5.58 -3.30
C THR A 67 3.49 6.11 -4.24
N ALA A 68 3.42 7.44 -4.44
CA ALA A 68 2.56 8.10 -5.42
C ALA A 68 3.02 9.54 -5.71
N PRO A 69 2.73 10.09 -6.91
CA PRO A 69 2.87 11.52 -7.21
C PRO A 69 2.07 12.41 -6.25
N HIS A 70 0.88 11.95 -5.88
CA HIS A 70 -0.01 12.62 -4.92
C HIS A 70 0.68 12.93 -3.59
N TYR A 71 1.59 12.08 -3.13
CA TYR A 71 2.18 12.18 -1.79
C TYR A 71 3.18 13.33 -1.70
N GLY A 72 2.70 14.45 -1.14
CA GLY A 72 3.47 15.67 -1.00
C GLY A 72 3.91 16.27 -2.33
N LEU A 73 3.02 16.25 -3.35
CA LEU A 73 3.28 16.83 -4.66
C LEU A 73 4.61 16.31 -5.27
N GLY A 74 4.78 15.00 -5.26
CA GLY A 74 5.95 14.28 -5.78
C GLY A 74 7.15 14.22 -4.83
N LEU A 75 7.07 14.82 -3.62
CA LEU A 75 8.17 14.78 -2.64
C LEU A 75 8.47 13.34 -2.20
N SER A 76 7.44 12.50 -1.97
CA SER A 76 7.62 11.12 -1.58
C SER A 76 8.42 10.33 -2.63
N GLU A 77 8.11 10.46 -3.91
CA GLU A 77 8.83 9.78 -4.98
C GLU A 77 10.30 10.26 -5.08
N ARG A 78 10.55 11.57 -4.95
CA ARG A 78 11.92 12.11 -4.94
C ARG A 78 12.74 11.54 -3.78
N ARG A 79 12.20 11.52 -2.56
CA ARG A 79 12.86 10.97 -1.37
C ARG A 79 13.11 9.47 -1.48
N LEU A 80 12.13 8.74 -2.00
CA LEU A 80 12.30 7.30 -2.24
C LEU A 80 13.40 7.06 -3.29
N GLY A 81 13.38 7.81 -4.39
CA GLY A 81 14.43 7.74 -5.43
C GLY A 81 15.83 8.05 -4.88
N GLU A 82 15.97 9.08 -4.04
CA GLU A 82 17.24 9.39 -3.37
C GLU A 82 17.72 8.23 -2.48
N ALA A 83 16.84 7.68 -1.65
CA ALA A 83 17.15 6.57 -0.77
C ALA A 83 17.57 5.30 -1.54
N LEU A 84 16.95 5.04 -2.69
CA LEU A 84 17.25 3.89 -3.55
C LEU A 84 18.57 4.01 -4.29
N ARG A 85 19.12 5.22 -4.51
CA ARG A 85 20.49 5.38 -5.04
C ARG A 85 21.55 4.79 -4.12
N ALA A 86 21.31 4.82 -2.82
CA ALA A 86 22.21 4.29 -1.80
C ALA A 86 21.84 2.85 -1.36
N THR A 87 20.76 2.28 -1.85
CA THR A 87 20.24 0.97 -1.47
C THR A 87 20.18 0.04 -2.70
N PRO A 88 20.71 -1.19 -2.64
CA PRO A 88 20.64 -2.10 -3.79
C PRO A 88 19.20 -2.31 -4.27
N ARG A 89 18.93 -1.99 -5.54
CA ARG A 89 17.62 -2.15 -6.20
C ARG A 89 17.23 -3.62 -6.40
N GLN A 90 18.21 -4.53 -6.36
CA GLN A 90 17.98 -5.95 -6.66
C GLN A 90 17.00 -6.59 -5.67
N GLY A 91 15.94 -7.18 -6.20
CA GLY A 91 14.89 -7.83 -5.43
C GLY A 91 13.89 -6.89 -4.75
N VAL A 92 13.99 -5.57 -4.98
CA VAL A 92 13.02 -4.58 -4.50
C VAL A 92 11.93 -4.39 -5.55
N VAL A 93 10.67 -4.48 -5.14
CA VAL A 93 9.48 -4.16 -5.92
C VAL A 93 9.00 -2.77 -5.55
N ILE A 94 8.86 -1.88 -6.53
CA ILE A 94 8.37 -0.53 -6.34
C ILE A 94 7.03 -0.39 -7.05
N SER A 95 6.01 0.07 -6.31
CA SER A 95 4.76 0.55 -6.89
C SER A 95 4.67 2.06 -6.81
N SER A 96 4.10 2.66 -7.87
CA SER A 96 3.61 4.04 -7.84
C SER A 96 2.22 4.10 -8.45
N LYS A 97 1.65 5.30 -8.46
CA LYS A 97 0.27 5.49 -8.88
C LYS A 97 0.21 6.53 -10.01
N VAL A 98 -0.77 6.41 -10.90
CA VAL A 98 -0.89 7.23 -12.11
C VAL A 98 -2.31 7.78 -12.27
N GLY A 99 -2.47 8.77 -13.15
CA GLY A 99 -3.76 9.39 -13.45
C GLY A 99 -4.08 10.62 -12.60
N ARG A 100 -3.24 10.97 -11.61
CA ARG A 100 -3.24 12.27 -10.94
C ARG A 100 -1.96 13.01 -11.33
N LEU A 101 -2.03 13.81 -12.40
CA LEU A 101 -0.91 14.62 -12.87
C LEU A 101 -0.63 15.76 -11.90
N LEU A 102 0.64 16.12 -11.78
CA LEU A 102 1.06 17.31 -11.06
C LEU A 102 1.30 18.43 -12.09
N VAL A 103 0.60 19.55 -11.95
CA VAL A 103 0.74 20.72 -12.79
C VAL A 103 1.06 21.95 -11.96
N ASP A 104 1.88 22.84 -12.47
CA ASP A 104 2.27 24.06 -11.79
C ASP A 104 1.06 24.88 -11.33
N SER A 105 1.14 25.42 -10.14
CA SER A 105 0.10 26.23 -9.50
C SER A 105 0.74 27.41 -8.76
N PRO A 106 1.28 28.41 -9.47
CA PRO A 106 1.97 29.54 -8.86
C PRO A 106 1.05 30.37 -7.95
N ASP A 107 -0.24 30.43 -8.26
CA ASP A 107 -1.23 31.20 -7.51
C ASP A 107 -1.55 30.61 -6.12
N THR A 108 -1.07 29.41 -5.82
CA THR A 108 -1.28 28.73 -4.51
C THR A 108 0.04 28.48 -3.78
N ALA A 109 1.16 28.95 -4.30
CA ALA A 109 2.51 28.63 -3.79
C ALA A 109 2.79 29.22 -2.38
N ASP A 110 2.01 30.19 -1.93
CA ASP A 110 2.11 30.84 -0.63
C ASP A 110 1.35 30.13 0.50
N ARG A 111 0.62 29.06 0.19
CA ARG A 111 -0.12 28.22 1.14
C ARG A 111 0.34 26.77 1.15
N LEU A 112 -0.06 26.02 2.16
CA LEU A 112 0.18 24.58 2.22
C LEU A 112 -0.82 23.82 1.35
N ASP A 113 -0.42 22.59 0.98
CA ASP A 113 -1.26 21.65 0.28
C ASP A 113 -2.55 21.31 1.05
N ASP A 114 -3.68 21.23 0.33
CA ASP A 114 -5.00 21.02 0.93
C ASP A 114 -5.28 19.56 1.33
N ASP A 115 -4.49 18.61 0.81
CA ASP A 115 -4.66 17.17 1.05
C ASP A 115 -3.87 16.64 2.27
N GLY A 116 -3.53 17.54 3.20
CA GLY A 116 -2.90 17.20 4.48
C GLY A 116 -1.38 16.97 4.41
N PHE A 117 -0.74 17.29 3.29
CA PHE A 117 0.72 17.27 3.19
C PHE A 117 1.32 18.63 3.55
N VAL A 118 2.28 18.63 4.47
CA VAL A 118 2.98 19.85 4.91
C VAL A 118 4.05 20.22 3.87
N VAL A 119 3.59 20.69 2.72
CA VAL A 119 4.40 21.15 1.59
C VAL A 119 3.76 22.41 0.98
N PRO A 120 4.53 23.36 0.42
CA PRO A 120 3.97 24.47 -0.35
C PRO A 120 3.17 23.97 -1.55
N ALA A 121 1.96 24.51 -1.77
CA ALA A 121 1.08 24.13 -2.87
C ALA A 121 1.52 24.76 -4.20
N THR A 122 2.79 24.56 -4.58
CA THR A 122 3.39 25.03 -5.84
C THR A 122 2.88 24.28 -7.06
N MET A 123 2.23 23.12 -6.83
CA MET A 123 1.60 22.29 -7.85
C MET A 123 0.19 21.92 -7.38
N ARG A 124 -0.67 21.57 -8.32
CA ARG A 124 -1.99 21.01 -8.07
C ARG A 124 -2.18 19.70 -8.82
N ARG A 125 -3.09 18.87 -8.32
CA ARG A 125 -3.44 17.58 -8.92
C ARG A 125 -4.51 17.77 -9.97
N VAL A 126 -4.31 17.12 -11.14
CA VAL A 126 -5.29 17.07 -12.23
C VAL A 126 -5.50 15.62 -12.61
N TRP A 127 -6.76 15.17 -12.58
CA TRP A 127 -7.09 13.81 -13.01
C TRP A 127 -7.07 13.73 -14.53
N ASP A 128 -6.24 12.85 -15.05
CA ASP A 128 -6.16 12.56 -16.46
C ASP A 128 -5.87 11.07 -16.69
N PHE A 129 -6.94 10.31 -16.95
CA PHE A 129 -6.88 8.89 -17.28
C PHE A 129 -6.90 8.63 -18.79
N SER A 130 -6.68 9.65 -19.61
CA SER A 130 -6.40 9.47 -21.04
C SER A 130 -5.08 8.71 -21.23
N ARG A 131 -4.88 8.18 -22.44
CA ARG A 131 -3.61 7.52 -22.79
C ARG A 131 -2.42 8.45 -22.54
N ASP A 132 -2.47 9.68 -23.02
CA ASP A 132 -1.37 10.63 -22.88
C ASP A 132 -1.14 11.05 -21.41
N GLY A 133 -2.23 11.20 -20.64
CA GLY A 133 -2.15 11.46 -19.19
C GLY A 133 -1.45 10.32 -18.43
N ILE A 134 -1.75 9.07 -18.76
CA ILE A 134 -1.09 7.91 -18.15
C ILE A 134 0.39 7.83 -18.53
N LEU A 135 0.73 7.98 -19.81
CA LEU A 135 2.13 7.97 -20.27
C LEU A 135 2.95 9.05 -19.57
N ARG A 136 2.43 10.29 -19.55
CA ARG A 136 3.06 11.42 -18.87
C ARG A 136 3.22 11.14 -17.36
N SER A 137 2.19 10.61 -16.71
CA SER A 137 2.24 10.28 -15.27
C SER A 137 3.35 9.27 -14.95
N VAL A 138 3.50 8.22 -15.77
CA VAL A 138 4.57 7.24 -15.62
C VAL A 138 5.93 7.87 -15.85
N GLU A 139 6.12 8.62 -16.94
CA GLU A 139 7.39 9.28 -17.28
C GLU A 139 7.86 10.23 -16.15
N GLU A 140 6.96 11.07 -15.64
CA GLU A 140 7.24 11.99 -14.54
C GLU A 140 7.58 11.23 -13.23
N SER A 141 6.91 10.10 -12.94
CA SER A 141 7.22 9.26 -11.78
C SER A 141 8.59 8.59 -11.92
N LEU A 142 8.92 8.07 -13.09
CA LEU A 142 10.25 7.50 -13.37
C LEU A 142 11.36 8.53 -13.17
N ALA A 143 11.14 9.76 -13.65
CA ALA A 143 12.09 10.87 -13.47
C ALA A 143 12.29 11.22 -11.99
N ARG A 144 11.20 11.31 -11.18
CA ARG A 144 11.29 11.61 -9.74
C ARG A 144 11.94 10.47 -8.95
N LEU A 145 11.65 9.22 -9.29
CA LEU A 145 12.24 8.02 -8.68
C LEU A 145 13.68 7.75 -9.14
N GLY A 146 14.09 8.30 -10.28
CA GLY A 146 15.41 8.04 -10.85
C GLY A 146 15.58 6.57 -11.30
N THR A 147 14.55 5.98 -11.88
CA THR A 147 14.51 4.59 -12.37
C THR A 147 13.95 4.53 -13.79
N ASP A 148 14.25 3.46 -14.50
CA ASP A 148 13.83 3.23 -15.88
C ASP A 148 12.53 2.41 -16.00
N ARG A 149 12.01 1.86 -14.89
CA ARG A 149 10.78 1.07 -14.86
C ARG A 149 10.08 1.14 -13.50
N LEU A 150 8.77 0.92 -13.50
CA LEU A 150 7.97 0.59 -12.31
C LEU A 150 7.69 -0.91 -12.28
N ASP A 151 7.78 -1.53 -11.11
CA ASP A 151 7.38 -2.93 -10.99
C ASP A 151 5.84 -3.05 -10.95
N ILE A 152 5.14 -2.06 -10.36
CA ILE A 152 3.68 -1.99 -10.35
C ILE A 152 3.22 -0.55 -10.57
N ALA A 153 2.22 -0.35 -11.44
CA ALA A 153 1.52 0.93 -11.59
C ALA A 153 0.02 0.76 -11.28
N TYR A 154 -0.50 1.59 -10.37
CA TYR A 154 -1.92 1.64 -10.04
C TYR A 154 -2.58 2.89 -10.62
N LEU A 155 -3.77 2.78 -11.21
CA LEU A 155 -4.66 3.92 -11.37
C LEU A 155 -5.03 4.45 -9.99
N HIS A 156 -4.84 5.75 -9.72
CA HIS A 156 -4.96 6.33 -8.38
C HIS A 156 -6.34 6.96 -8.16
N ASP A 157 -7.14 6.36 -7.27
CA ASP A 157 -8.48 6.80 -6.87
C ASP A 157 -9.30 7.34 -8.06
N PRO A 158 -9.65 6.49 -9.04
CA PRO A 158 -10.44 6.88 -10.20
C PRO A 158 -11.95 6.96 -9.90
N ASP A 159 -12.34 7.32 -8.67
CA ASP A 159 -13.70 7.24 -8.13
C ASP A 159 -14.76 7.83 -9.07
N ASP A 160 -14.56 9.08 -9.51
CA ASP A 160 -15.49 9.78 -10.41
C ASP A 160 -15.11 9.61 -11.89
N HIS A 161 -14.13 8.76 -12.21
CA HIS A 161 -13.52 8.63 -13.52
C HIS A 161 -13.56 7.21 -14.09
N TRP A 162 -14.53 6.38 -13.68
CA TRP A 162 -14.65 4.99 -14.11
C TRP A 162 -14.50 4.80 -15.62
N GLY A 163 -15.25 5.58 -16.42
CA GLY A 163 -15.23 5.45 -17.88
C GLY A 163 -13.83 5.54 -18.50
N PRO A 164 -13.12 6.67 -18.38
CA PRO A 164 -11.76 6.82 -18.90
C PRO A 164 -10.75 5.90 -18.19
N ALA A 165 -10.86 5.70 -16.89
CA ALA A 165 -9.93 4.86 -16.13
C ALA A 165 -9.99 3.39 -16.56
N SER A 166 -11.20 2.81 -16.68
CA SER A 166 -11.41 1.40 -17.05
C SER A 166 -11.21 1.11 -18.54
N SER A 167 -11.17 2.14 -19.39
CA SER A 167 -10.94 2.01 -20.83
C SER A 167 -9.54 2.50 -21.21
N SER A 168 -9.37 3.79 -21.52
CA SER A 168 -8.09 4.35 -22.00
C SER A 168 -6.96 4.21 -20.98
N GLY A 169 -7.25 4.38 -19.69
CA GLY A 169 -6.25 4.25 -18.62
C GLY A 169 -5.67 2.84 -18.51
N ILE A 170 -6.53 1.82 -18.44
CA ILE A 170 -6.09 0.41 -18.40
C ILE A 170 -5.41 0.01 -19.71
N THR A 171 -5.91 0.47 -20.86
CA THR A 171 -5.28 0.18 -22.17
C THR A 171 -3.86 0.75 -22.21
N ALA A 172 -3.67 2.00 -21.80
CA ALA A 172 -2.34 2.61 -21.76
C ALA A 172 -1.37 1.89 -20.80
N LEU A 173 -1.85 1.47 -19.63
CA LEU A 173 -1.05 0.67 -18.70
C LEU A 173 -0.70 -0.71 -19.29
N THR A 174 -1.62 -1.35 -20.02
CA THR A 174 -1.36 -2.62 -20.71
C THR A 174 -0.27 -2.44 -21.77
N GLU A 175 -0.32 -1.37 -22.58
CA GLU A 175 0.73 -1.05 -23.54
C GLU A 175 2.10 -0.89 -22.86
N LEU A 176 2.16 -0.19 -21.72
CA LEU A 176 3.41 0.01 -20.97
C LEU A 176 3.91 -1.30 -20.32
N ARG A 177 3.00 -2.19 -19.90
CA ARG A 177 3.35 -3.53 -19.41
C ARG A 177 3.94 -4.37 -20.53
N ASP A 178 3.33 -4.37 -21.71
CA ASP A 178 3.81 -5.12 -22.88
C ASP A 178 5.17 -4.62 -23.38
N GLN A 179 5.47 -3.34 -23.17
CA GLN A 179 6.77 -2.73 -23.46
C GLN A 179 7.82 -2.97 -22.35
N GLY A 180 7.42 -3.50 -21.19
CA GLY A 180 8.32 -3.74 -20.06
C GLY A 180 8.68 -2.49 -19.25
N VAL A 181 8.03 -1.35 -19.49
CA VAL A 181 8.17 -0.11 -18.69
C VAL A 181 7.48 -0.26 -17.33
N VAL A 182 6.36 -0.99 -17.31
CA VAL A 182 5.64 -1.37 -16.10
C VAL A 182 5.56 -2.88 -16.03
N GLY A 183 5.78 -3.47 -14.85
CA GLY A 183 5.81 -4.92 -14.67
C GLY A 183 4.43 -5.54 -14.39
N ALA A 184 3.59 -4.86 -13.62
CA ALA A 184 2.23 -5.27 -13.29
C ALA A 184 1.32 -4.03 -13.19
N ILE A 185 0.04 -4.19 -13.50
CA ILE A 185 -0.90 -3.08 -13.57
C ILE A 185 -2.12 -3.30 -12.68
N GLY A 186 -2.73 -2.19 -12.22
CA GLY A 186 -3.93 -2.27 -11.41
C GLY A 186 -4.59 -0.94 -11.10
N ALA A 187 -5.42 -0.95 -10.05
CA ALA A 187 -6.02 0.24 -9.47
C ALA A 187 -5.84 0.24 -7.95
N GLY A 188 -5.68 1.42 -7.36
CA GLY A 188 -5.54 1.60 -5.90
C GLY A 188 -6.50 2.67 -5.42
N MET A 189 -7.40 2.31 -4.49
CA MET A 189 -8.43 3.19 -3.96
C MET A 189 -9.07 2.62 -2.69
N ASN A 190 -9.95 3.41 -2.08
CA ASN A 190 -10.74 2.98 -0.91
C ASN A 190 -12.17 2.53 -1.25
N GLN A 191 -12.51 2.31 -2.53
CA GLN A 191 -13.82 1.85 -3.00
C GLN A 191 -13.76 0.38 -3.41
N ALA A 192 -14.06 -0.55 -2.49
CA ALA A 192 -14.00 -2.00 -2.75
C ALA A 192 -14.91 -2.42 -3.93
N ALA A 193 -16.11 -1.82 -4.05
CA ALA A 193 -17.04 -2.11 -5.14
C ALA A 193 -16.45 -1.78 -6.52
N MET A 194 -15.81 -0.61 -6.67
CA MET A 194 -15.18 -0.23 -7.94
C MET A 194 -13.94 -1.08 -8.24
N LEU A 195 -13.14 -1.43 -7.24
CA LEU A 195 -12.04 -2.39 -7.42
C LEU A 195 -12.54 -3.76 -7.88
N THR A 196 -13.71 -4.19 -7.40
CA THR A 196 -14.36 -5.42 -7.86
C THR A 196 -14.66 -5.35 -9.36
N GLU A 197 -15.17 -4.20 -9.85
CA GLU A 197 -15.41 -4.01 -11.28
C GLU A 197 -14.11 -3.99 -12.10
N PHE A 198 -13.04 -3.36 -11.61
CA PHE A 198 -11.72 -3.47 -12.24
C PHE A 198 -11.27 -4.93 -12.34
N VAL A 199 -11.36 -5.68 -11.25
CA VAL A 199 -11.02 -7.10 -11.24
C VAL A 199 -11.86 -7.91 -12.21
N ARG A 200 -13.20 -7.68 -12.28
CA ARG A 200 -14.13 -8.46 -13.12
C ARG A 200 -14.01 -8.14 -14.60
N ARG A 201 -13.76 -6.89 -14.97
CA ARG A 201 -13.97 -6.36 -16.33
C ARG A 201 -12.71 -5.92 -17.05
N THR A 202 -11.57 -5.89 -16.38
CA THR A 202 -10.29 -5.45 -16.97
C THR A 202 -9.18 -6.46 -16.73
N ASP A 203 -8.01 -6.24 -17.36
CA ASP A 203 -6.85 -7.14 -17.24
C ASP A 203 -5.86 -6.69 -16.17
N VAL A 204 -6.36 -6.30 -14.99
CA VAL A 204 -5.50 -5.92 -13.85
C VAL A 204 -4.82 -7.15 -13.23
N ASP A 205 -3.56 -7.00 -12.84
CA ASP A 205 -2.76 -8.04 -12.20
C ASP A 205 -2.85 -8.00 -10.68
N VAL A 206 -3.05 -6.80 -10.14
CA VAL A 206 -3.08 -6.52 -8.71
C VAL A 206 -3.95 -5.31 -8.44
N VAL A 207 -4.64 -5.29 -7.30
CA VAL A 207 -5.37 -4.11 -6.82
C VAL A 207 -4.93 -3.76 -5.41
N MET A 208 -4.98 -2.46 -5.07
CA MET A 208 -4.71 -1.99 -3.71
C MET A 208 -6.00 -1.46 -3.10
N VAL A 209 -6.45 -2.08 -2.01
CA VAL A 209 -7.63 -1.66 -1.26
C VAL A 209 -7.21 -0.98 0.05
N ALA A 210 -7.60 0.29 0.22
CA ALA A 210 -7.23 1.07 1.38
C ALA A 210 -8.38 1.15 2.39
N GLY A 211 -8.14 0.66 3.63
CA GLY A 211 -9.06 0.81 4.75
C GLY A 211 -10.34 -0.03 4.70
N ARG A 212 -10.55 -0.88 3.68
CA ARG A 212 -11.77 -1.69 3.49
C ARG A 212 -11.54 -3.19 3.68
N PHE A 213 -10.33 -3.57 4.11
CA PHE A 213 -10.02 -4.92 4.59
C PHE A 213 -9.09 -4.84 5.80
N THR A 214 -9.66 -4.56 6.94
CA THR A 214 -8.99 -4.29 8.23
C THR A 214 -9.76 -4.96 9.37
N LEU A 215 -9.29 -4.85 10.61
CA LEU A 215 -10.07 -5.28 11.79
C LEU A 215 -11.38 -4.50 11.99
N LEU A 216 -11.50 -3.29 11.41
CA LEU A 216 -12.67 -2.42 11.56
C LEU A 216 -13.58 -2.34 10.36
N ASP A 217 -13.09 -2.69 9.18
CA ASP A 217 -13.90 -2.69 7.94
C ASP A 217 -13.52 -3.92 7.12
N GLN A 218 -14.47 -4.74 6.79
CA GLN A 218 -14.30 -5.97 6.02
C GLN A 218 -15.14 -5.99 4.73
N SER A 219 -15.59 -4.82 4.27
CA SER A 219 -16.44 -4.71 3.07
C SER A 219 -15.81 -5.30 1.79
N ALA A 220 -14.50 -5.44 1.75
CA ALA A 220 -13.82 -6.15 0.66
C ALA A 220 -14.10 -7.67 0.63
N LEU A 221 -14.57 -8.29 1.73
CA LEU A 221 -14.91 -9.71 1.78
C LEU A 221 -16.14 -10.07 0.95
N ASP A 222 -17.05 -9.13 0.74
CA ASP A 222 -18.34 -9.41 0.10
C ASP A 222 -18.16 -9.79 -1.38
N ASP A 223 -17.36 -9.03 -2.12
CA ASP A 223 -17.22 -9.17 -3.57
C ASP A 223 -15.76 -9.13 -4.05
N LEU A 224 -14.95 -8.19 -3.53
CA LEU A 224 -13.61 -7.93 -4.06
C LEU A 224 -12.68 -9.14 -3.90
N LEU A 225 -12.57 -9.66 -2.69
CA LEU A 225 -11.64 -10.75 -2.41
C LEU A 225 -12.04 -12.06 -3.10
N PRO A 226 -13.34 -12.46 -3.14
CA PRO A 226 -13.81 -13.57 -3.95
C PRO A 226 -13.49 -13.39 -5.45
N ALA A 227 -13.77 -12.20 -6.00
CA ALA A 227 -13.50 -11.93 -7.42
C ALA A 227 -11.99 -11.97 -7.73
N ALA A 228 -11.16 -11.38 -6.87
CA ALA A 228 -9.71 -11.39 -7.01
C ALA A 228 -9.15 -12.82 -6.97
N ARG A 229 -9.60 -13.64 -6.01
CA ARG A 229 -9.23 -15.05 -5.91
C ARG A 229 -9.60 -15.84 -7.17
N ALA A 230 -10.83 -15.68 -7.66
CA ALA A 230 -11.34 -16.39 -8.84
C ALA A 230 -10.54 -16.05 -10.11
N ARG A 231 -9.98 -14.84 -10.21
CA ARG A 231 -9.23 -14.37 -11.37
C ARG A 231 -7.70 -14.43 -11.20
N GLY A 232 -7.21 -14.87 -10.05
CA GLY A 232 -5.77 -14.86 -9.74
C GLY A 232 -5.16 -13.46 -9.67
N VAL A 233 -5.98 -12.45 -9.34
CA VAL A 233 -5.55 -11.05 -9.13
C VAL A 233 -5.08 -10.91 -7.69
N GLY A 234 -3.88 -10.36 -7.50
CA GLY A 234 -3.35 -10.08 -6.18
C GLY A 234 -4.07 -8.90 -5.51
N VAL A 235 -4.20 -8.94 -4.18
CA VAL A 235 -4.73 -7.82 -3.40
C VAL A 235 -3.67 -7.32 -2.44
N VAL A 236 -3.40 -6.02 -2.47
CA VAL A 236 -2.59 -5.33 -1.47
C VAL A 236 -3.54 -4.62 -0.51
N ALA A 237 -3.48 -4.98 0.77
CA ALA A 237 -4.26 -4.31 1.81
C ALA A 237 -3.48 -3.12 2.38
N ALA A 238 -3.97 -1.92 2.18
CA ALA A 238 -3.38 -0.68 2.69
C ALA A 238 -4.24 -0.05 3.78
N ALA A 239 -3.69 0.93 4.51
CA ALA A 239 -4.37 1.66 5.58
C ALA A 239 -4.97 0.74 6.67
N VAL A 240 -4.31 -0.38 6.97
CA VAL A 240 -4.78 -1.39 7.93
C VAL A 240 -4.88 -0.87 9.36
N TYR A 241 -4.28 0.27 9.66
CA TYR A 241 -4.39 0.97 10.94
C TYR A 241 -5.56 1.97 11.01
N ASN A 242 -6.38 2.10 9.94
CA ASN A 242 -7.55 2.96 9.89
C ASN A 242 -7.27 4.37 10.45
N SER A 243 -6.50 5.16 9.70
CA SER A 243 -6.08 6.53 10.09
C SER A 243 -5.32 6.61 11.43
N GLY A 244 -4.72 5.50 11.87
CA GLY A 244 -3.96 5.43 13.12
C GLY A 244 -4.73 4.86 14.32
N LEU A 245 -6.05 4.67 14.22
CA LEU A 245 -6.89 4.16 15.32
C LEU A 245 -6.42 2.80 15.86
N LEU A 246 -5.86 1.94 14.98
CA LEU A 246 -5.33 0.63 15.35
C LEU A 246 -3.79 0.60 15.46
N SER A 247 -3.11 1.75 15.45
CA SER A 247 -1.64 1.81 15.45
C SER A 247 -1.00 1.70 16.83
N THR A 248 -1.80 1.82 17.89
CA THR A 248 -1.38 1.76 19.30
C THR A 248 -2.18 0.71 20.06
N THR A 249 -1.67 0.28 21.22
CA THR A 249 -2.35 -0.70 22.08
C THR A 249 -3.57 -0.11 22.81
N ALA A 250 -3.53 1.20 23.10
CA ALA A 250 -4.64 1.91 23.71
C ALA A 250 -5.41 2.70 22.64
N VAL A 251 -6.72 2.49 22.58
CA VAL A 251 -7.59 3.21 21.65
C VAL A 251 -7.93 4.58 22.24
N ASP A 252 -7.55 5.66 21.52
CA ASP A 252 -7.86 7.03 21.93
C ASP A 252 -9.22 7.46 21.36
N GLY A 253 -10.07 8.04 22.22
CA GLY A 253 -11.38 8.56 21.84
C GLY A 253 -11.35 9.81 20.94
N SER A 254 -10.19 10.47 20.80
CA SER A 254 -9.97 11.58 19.86
C SER A 254 -9.42 11.13 18.49
N ALA A 255 -9.37 9.82 18.23
CA ALA A 255 -8.79 9.25 17.02
C ALA A 255 -9.54 9.61 15.73
N TYR A 256 -8.82 9.55 14.63
CA TYR A 256 -9.35 9.69 13.29
C TYR A 256 -9.74 8.34 12.71
N TYR A 257 -10.75 8.34 11.84
CA TYR A 257 -11.18 7.22 11.05
C TYR A 257 -11.67 7.73 9.68
N ASP A 258 -11.24 7.12 8.61
CA ASP A 258 -11.66 7.46 7.24
C ASP A 258 -11.55 8.98 6.94
N TYR A 259 -10.40 9.56 7.31
CA TYR A 259 -10.03 10.99 7.17
C TYR A 259 -10.87 11.99 8.00
N GLY A 260 -11.73 11.51 8.89
CA GLY A 260 -12.56 12.34 9.77
C GLY A 260 -12.43 11.94 11.24
N ALA A 261 -13.16 12.59 12.12
CA ALA A 261 -13.28 12.19 13.53
C ALA A 261 -13.94 10.80 13.60
N ALA A 262 -13.36 9.88 14.37
CA ALA A 262 -13.88 8.52 14.47
C ALA A 262 -15.28 8.50 15.13
N PRO A 263 -16.30 7.86 14.49
CA PRO A 263 -17.58 7.64 15.14
C PRO A 263 -17.41 6.83 16.43
N ARG A 264 -18.20 7.16 17.47
CA ARG A 264 -18.11 6.51 18.78
C ARG A 264 -18.26 4.97 18.67
N SER A 265 -19.17 4.51 17.83
CA SER A 265 -19.36 3.07 17.58
C SER A 265 -18.10 2.37 17.03
N VAL A 266 -17.30 3.06 16.21
CA VAL A 266 -16.02 2.53 15.67
C VAL A 266 -14.97 2.50 16.77
N VAL A 267 -14.87 3.56 17.59
CA VAL A 267 -13.96 3.62 18.74
C VAL A 267 -14.30 2.51 19.76
N ASP A 268 -15.58 2.35 20.10
CA ASP A 268 -16.04 1.31 21.03
C ASP A 268 -15.75 -0.10 20.49
N ARG A 269 -15.92 -0.33 19.17
CA ARG A 269 -15.54 -1.60 18.51
C ARG A 269 -14.03 -1.84 18.57
N ALA A 270 -13.23 -0.82 18.26
CA ALA A 270 -11.76 -0.89 18.33
C ALA A 270 -11.29 -1.22 19.75
N ALA A 271 -11.88 -0.59 20.79
CA ALA A 271 -11.58 -0.86 22.18
C ALA A 271 -11.93 -2.30 22.60
N ARG A 272 -13.05 -2.84 22.11
CA ARG A 272 -13.44 -4.25 22.35
C ARG A 272 -12.45 -5.22 21.68
N ILE A 273 -12.00 -4.94 20.45
CA ILE A 273 -10.97 -5.74 19.76
C ILE A 273 -9.65 -5.68 20.54
N ALA A 274 -9.24 -4.47 20.98
CA ALA A 274 -8.03 -4.27 21.78
C ALA A 274 -8.06 -5.11 23.08
N ALA A 275 -9.20 -5.14 23.77
CA ALA A 275 -9.38 -5.96 24.98
C ALA A 275 -9.28 -7.48 24.71
N VAL A 276 -9.73 -7.95 23.54
CA VAL A 276 -9.49 -9.35 23.12
C VAL A 276 -8.00 -9.57 22.89
N CYS A 277 -7.34 -8.69 22.15
CA CYS A 277 -5.90 -8.78 21.88
C CYS A 277 -5.10 -8.87 23.21
N GLU A 278 -5.40 -7.99 24.16
CA GLU A 278 -4.73 -7.95 25.47
C GLU A 278 -4.86 -9.27 26.23
N ARG A 279 -6.07 -9.90 26.26
CA ARG A 279 -6.28 -11.20 26.91
C ARG A 279 -5.43 -12.32 26.31
N HIS A 280 -5.09 -12.22 25.02
CA HIS A 280 -4.23 -13.17 24.33
C HIS A 280 -2.76 -12.74 24.30
N GLY A 281 -2.38 -11.67 25.01
CA GLY A 281 -1.01 -11.16 25.03
C GLY A 281 -0.51 -10.62 23.68
N VAL A 282 -1.43 -10.17 22.82
CA VAL A 282 -1.14 -9.66 21.47
C VAL A 282 -1.34 -8.14 21.44
N GLU A 283 -0.40 -7.41 20.84
CA GLU A 283 -0.60 -6.00 20.56
C GLU A 283 -1.67 -5.80 19.46
N LEU A 284 -2.62 -4.89 19.66
CA LEU A 284 -3.65 -4.54 18.67
C LEU A 284 -3.06 -4.26 17.27
N PRO A 285 -1.98 -3.45 17.10
CA PRO A 285 -1.39 -3.21 15.79
C PRO A 285 -0.75 -4.46 15.17
N ALA A 286 -0.31 -5.43 15.94
CA ALA A 286 0.15 -6.72 15.41
C ALA A 286 -1.02 -7.51 14.80
N ALA A 287 -2.12 -7.62 15.51
CA ALA A 287 -3.35 -8.22 14.97
C ALA A 287 -3.85 -7.49 13.71
N ALA A 288 -3.77 -6.16 13.67
CA ALA A 288 -4.18 -5.36 12.50
C ALA A 288 -3.35 -5.65 11.24
N ILE A 289 -2.04 -5.89 11.37
CA ILE A 289 -1.18 -6.32 10.25
C ILE A 289 -1.54 -7.74 9.79
N HIS A 290 -1.75 -8.66 10.74
CA HIS A 290 -1.92 -10.08 10.43
C HIS A 290 -3.30 -10.41 9.87
N TYR A 291 -4.35 -9.67 10.26
CA TYR A 291 -5.72 -9.98 9.85
C TYR A 291 -5.90 -10.10 8.32
N PRO A 292 -5.47 -9.10 7.51
CA PRO A 292 -5.65 -9.20 6.07
C PRO A 292 -4.86 -10.35 5.43
N LEU A 293 -3.70 -10.71 5.97
CA LEU A 293 -2.85 -11.80 5.48
C LEU A 293 -3.48 -13.18 5.66
N ARG A 294 -4.54 -13.30 6.45
CA ARG A 294 -5.31 -14.55 6.62
C ARG A 294 -6.13 -14.89 5.37
N HIS A 295 -6.40 -13.92 4.48
CA HIS A 295 -7.10 -14.19 3.23
C HIS A 295 -6.12 -14.54 2.09
N PRO A 296 -6.33 -15.64 1.33
CA PRO A 296 -5.38 -16.13 0.34
C PRO A 296 -5.19 -15.21 -0.88
N ALA A 297 -6.14 -14.33 -1.21
CA ALA A 297 -5.98 -13.35 -2.29
C ALA A 297 -5.10 -12.16 -1.89
N VAL A 298 -4.86 -11.93 -0.59
CA VAL A 298 -4.00 -10.83 -0.13
C VAL A 298 -2.54 -11.21 -0.32
N THR A 299 -1.82 -10.42 -1.09
CA THR A 299 -0.39 -10.63 -1.40
C THR A 299 0.53 -9.83 -0.50
N SER A 300 0.09 -8.70 0.02
CA SER A 300 0.88 -7.86 0.92
C SER A 300 -0.01 -6.95 1.76
N VAL A 301 0.48 -6.55 2.91
CA VAL A 301 -0.05 -5.47 3.73
C VAL A 301 0.92 -4.31 3.68
N VAL A 302 0.46 -3.13 3.28
CA VAL A 302 1.28 -1.91 3.23
C VAL A 302 0.92 -1.00 4.40
N THR A 303 1.92 -0.72 5.24
CA THR A 303 1.80 0.23 6.36
C THR A 303 2.68 1.45 6.15
N GLY A 304 2.19 2.61 6.54
CA GLY A 304 2.97 3.85 6.52
C GLY A 304 4.06 3.82 7.59
N MET A 305 5.31 4.08 7.19
CA MET A 305 6.47 4.05 8.10
C MET A 305 7.36 5.25 7.84
N ARG A 306 7.27 6.27 8.69
CA ARG A 306 8.03 7.54 8.55
C ARG A 306 9.51 7.40 8.85
N THR A 307 9.86 6.65 9.90
CA THR A 307 11.21 6.58 10.47
C THR A 307 11.72 5.15 10.55
N ALA A 308 13.01 4.99 10.75
CA ALA A 308 13.64 3.69 11.01
C ALA A 308 13.03 2.96 12.22
N GLU A 309 12.58 3.70 13.24
CA GLU A 309 11.90 3.13 14.41
C GLU A 309 10.53 2.57 14.03
N HIS A 310 9.75 3.31 13.23
CA HIS A 310 8.48 2.81 12.70
C HIS A 310 8.66 1.54 11.87
N VAL A 311 9.74 1.45 11.08
CA VAL A 311 10.05 0.22 10.33
C VAL A 311 10.30 -0.94 11.29
N ARG A 312 11.20 -0.77 12.28
CA ARG A 312 11.53 -1.84 13.23
C ARG A 312 10.31 -2.29 14.04
N SER A 313 9.49 -1.34 14.51
CA SER A 313 8.28 -1.67 15.28
C SER A 313 7.25 -2.43 14.44
N ASN A 314 7.01 -2.03 13.18
CA ASN A 314 6.09 -2.75 12.31
C ASN A 314 6.61 -4.14 11.92
N VAL A 315 7.92 -4.29 11.70
CA VAL A 315 8.52 -5.61 11.46
C VAL A 315 8.43 -6.48 12.71
N ALA A 316 8.65 -5.95 13.91
CA ALA A 316 8.47 -6.69 15.16
C ALA A 316 7.02 -7.16 15.34
N ARG A 317 6.04 -6.30 15.06
CA ARG A 317 4.61 -6.62 15.07
C ARG A 317 4.25 -7.69 14.03
N TYR A 318 4.82 -7.60 12.84
CA TYR A 318 4.63 -8.61 11.80
C TYR A 318 5.23 -9.97 12.19
N ARG A 319 6.38 -9.99 12.89
CA ARG A 319 7.03 -11.22 13.36
C ARG A 319 6.39 -11.79 14.63
N ALA A 320 5.48 -11.08 15.26
CA ALA A 320 4.78 -11.55 16.45
C ALA A 320 3.94 -12.79 16.13
N VAL A 321 3.97 -13.76 17.01
CA VAL A 321 3.13 -14.95 16.91
C VAL A 321 1.72 -14.59 17.38
N ILE A 322 0.75 -14.71 16.49
CA ILE A 322 -0.66 -14.47 16.81
C ILE A 322 -1.34 -15.83 17.05
N PRO A 323 -1.78 -16.15 18.29
CA PRO A 323 -2.43 -17.43 18.56
C PRO A 323 -3.77 -17.53 17.85
N GLU A 324 -4.10 -18.73 17.31
CA GLU A 324 -5.37 -18.95 16.60
C GLU A 324 -6.58 -18.69 17.51
N ALA A 325 -6.46 -18.96 18.80
CA ALA A 325 -7.50 -18.68 19.80
C ALA A 325 -7.95 -17.20 19.83
N LEU A 326 -7.07 -16.25 19.49
CA LEU A 326 -7.43 -14.85 19.34
C LEU A 326 -8.44 -14.66 18.20
N TRP A 327 -8.19 -15.27 17.04
CA TRP A 327 -9.08 -15.17 15.88
C TRP A 327 -10.40 -15.86 16.11
N GLU A 328 -10.37 -17.02 16.79
CA GLU A 328 -11.58 -17.75 17.19
C GLU A 328 -12.46 -16.90 18.12
N GLU A 329 -11.87 -16.22 19.12
CA GLU A 329 -12.62 -15.35 20.03
C GLU A 329 -13.19 -14.12 19.32
N LEU A 330 -12.39 -13.45 18.46
CA LEU A 330 -12.86 -12.32 17.66
C LEU A 330 -14.03 -12.70 16.74
N HIS A 331 -13.96 -13.87 16.13
CA HIS A 331 -15.04 -14.39 15.29
C HIS A 331 -16.28 -14.77 16.13
N PHE A 332 -16.11 -15.53 17.20
CA PHE A 332 -17.20 -15.97 18.06
C PHE A 332 -17.98 -14.82 18.69
N THR A 333 -17.28 -13.76 19.07
CA THR A 333 -17.89 -12.53 19.63
C THR A 333 -18.51 -11.61 18.57
N GLY A 334 -18.42 -11.97 17.28
CA GLY A 334 -18.92 -11.15 16.16
C GLY A 334 -18.18 -9.83 15.95
N LEU A 335 -16.98 -9.69 16.53
CA LEU A 335 -16.17 -8.48 16.39
C LEU A 335 -15.50 -8.42 15.02
N VAL A 336 -14.99 -9.57 14.54
CA VAL A 336 -14.30 -9.64 13.24
C VAL A 336 -14.66 -10.98 12.58
N PRO A 337 -15.07 -11.01 11.31
CA PRO A 337 -15.32 -12.27 10.61
C PRO A 337 -14.01 -13.03 10.36
N ASP A 338 -14.10 -14.35 10.22
CA ASP A 338 -12.97 -15.17 9.79
C ASP A 338 -12.83 -15.10 8.26
N PRO A 339 -11.78 -14.44 7.74
CA PRO A 339 -11.63 -14.25 6.29
C PRO A 339 -11.29 -15.54 5.53
N ALA A 340 -10.84 -16.59 6.24
CA ALA A 340 -10.54 -17.87 5.63
C ALA A 340 -11.81 -18.71 5.35
N ARG A 341 -12.93 -18.39 6.01
CA ARG A 341 -14.19 -19.12 5.89
C ARG A 341 -15.19 -18.52 4.89
N THR A 342 -14.89 -17.36 4.34
CA THR A 342 -15.67 -16.77 3.24
C THR A 342 -15.20 -17.40 1.92
N SER A 343 -15.87 -18.45 1.52
CA SER A 343 -15.66 -19.18 0.24
C SER A 343 -16.55 -18.61 -0.85
#